data_28e194224ac68ee83ab2f4f3a5f01a3f
#
_entry.id   28e194224ac68ee83ab2f4f3a5f01a3f
#
_cell.length_a   1.000
_cell.length_b   1.000
_cell.length_c   1.000
_cell.angle_alpha   90.00
_cell.angle_beta   90.00
_cell.angle_gamma   90.00
#
_symmetry.space_group_name_H-M   'P 1'
#
loop_
_entity.id
_entity.type
_entity.pdbx_description
1 polymer ?
#
loop_
_entity_poly.entity_id
_entity_poly.type
_entity_poly.pdbx_seq_one_letter_code
_entity_poly.pdbx_strand_id
1 'polypeptide(L)'
;MEEKSTEIPETKEPLREQGSIRALLELLEQQGMEQEKGDVIRMADYIDSMEMQLGTVLKELGEVKKQLGVMQESKIKLFAVNTIQKAEQQVKTLRFQVGEFKARFVKRAEQAVIAFKEKGKEALACVVKGMHLTQGLQTIQSSLHTVMLSMDQKIDRLGSMAEELHVAKEHLRNAFLEAGGKEVRKLTERNSEQGIIFQTQKVLFQSMRSIHQLEQKTERLKQQAEKLEAREGKQ
;
A
#
# COMPACT_ATOMS: atom_id res chain seq x y z
N MET A 1 29.15 5.96 2.74
CA MET A 1 28.44 5.05 1.80
C MET A 1 27.13 5.73 1.47
N GLU A 2 27.09 6.40 0.32
CA GLU A 2 25.87 7.05 -0.16
C GLU A 2 24.87 5.98 -0.63
N GLU A 3 23.73 5.89 0.04
CA GLU A 3 22.58 5.15 -0.45
C GLU A 3 22.13 5.80 -1.76
N LYS A 4 22.40 5.14 -2.87
CA LYS A 4 21.75 5.44 -4.14
C LYS A 4 20.26 5.18 -3.97
N SER A 5 19.52 6.25 -3.67
CA SER A 5 18.07 6.29 -3.81
C SER A 5 17.76 6.04 -5.28
N THR A 6 17.32 4.84 -5.60
CA THR A 6 16.79 4.52 -6.92
C THR A 6 15.42 5.17 -6.99
N GLU A 7 15.37 6.45 -7.35
CA GLU A 7 14.13 7.14 -7.71
C GLU A 7 13.60 6.47 -8.98
N ILE A 8 12.54 5.68 -8.82
CA ILE A 8 11.74 5.22 -9.95
C ILE A 8 11.07 6.49 -10.50
N PRO A 9 11.28 6.86 -11.77
CA PRO A 9 10.69 8.06 -12.33
C PRO A 9 9.17 7.96 -12.21
N GLU A 10 8.57 8.96 -11.56
CA GLU A 10 7.12 9.16 -11.56
C GLU A 10 6.69 9.52 -12.98
N THR A 11 6.33 8.54 -13.78
CA THR A 11 5.64 8.79 -15.04
C THR A 11 4.29 9.38 -14.71
N LYS A 12 4.13 10.67 -14.93
CA LYS A 12 2.86 11.41 -14.75
C LYS A 12 1.77 10.98 -15.74
N GLU A 13 2.11 10.16 -16.73
CA GLU A 13 1.23 9.72 -17.80
C GLU A 13 0.53 8.42 -17.37
N PRO A 14 -0.82 8.36 -17.50
CA PRO A 14 -1.58 7.15 -17.24
C PRO A 14 -1.04 5.96 -18.04
N LEU A 15 -1.02 4.77 -17.43
CA LEU A 15 -0.44 3.57 -18.04
C LEU A 15 -1.10 3.23 -19.39
N ARG A 16 -2.39 3.53 -19.54
CA ARG A 16 -3.14 3.35 -20.80
C ARG A 16 -2.61 4.20 -21.96
N GLU A 17 -2.01 5.36 -21.66
CA GLU A 17 -1.49 6.29 -22.67
C GLU A 17 -0.05 5.99 -23.06
N GLN A 18 0.63 5.12 -22.31
CA GLN A 18 1.99 4.69 -22.66
C GLN A 18 2.00 3.91 -23.96
N GLY A 19 2.96 4.22 -24.82
CA GLY A 19 3.02 3.77 -26.20
C GLY A 19 2.77 2.27 -26.42
N SER A 20 3.37 1.40 -25.60
CA SER A 20 3.20 -0.07 -25.71
C SER A 20 1.79 -0.53 -25.35
N ILE A 21 1.22 0.02 -24.27
CA ILE A 21 -0.14 -0.33 -23.84
C ILE A 21 -1.17 0.18 -24.84
N ARG A 22 -0.99 1.44 -25.27
CA ARG A 22 -1.86 2.04 -26.29
C ARG A 22 -1.86 1.25 -27.59
N ALA A 23 -0.68 0.87 -28.10
CA ALA A 23 -0.55 0.05 -29.29
C ALA A 23 -1.22 -1.32 -29.14
N LEU A 24 -1.11 -1.95 -27.96
CA LEU A 24 -1.82 -3.20 -27.66
C LEU A 24 -3.33 -3.00 -27.66
N LEU A 25 -3.86 -1.95 -27.04
CA LEU A 25 -5.31 -1.67 -26.98
C LEU A 25 -5.89 -1.40 -28.37
N GLU A 26 -5.21 -0.61 -29.20
CA GLU A 26 -5.59 -0.34 -30.60
C GLU A 26 -5.61 -1.65 -31.41
N LEU A 27 -4.63 -2.53 -31.19
CA LEU A 27 -4.53 -3.80 -31.87
C LEU A 27 -5.66 -4.76 -31.46
N LEU A 28 -5.95 -4.87 -30.15
CA LEU A 28 -7.04 -5.71 -29.64
C LEU A 28 -8.40 -5.26 -30.20
N GLU A 29 -8.62 -3.95 -30.30
CA GLU A 29 -9.81 -3.36 -30.91
C GLU A 29 -9.94 -3.76 -32.41
N GLN A 30 -8.87 -3.57 -33.19
CA GLN A 30 -8.85 -3.94 -34.61
C GLN A 30 -9.11 -5.43 -34.85
N GLN A 31 -8.73 -6.28 -33.88
CA GLN A 31 -8.93 -7.73 -33.98
C GLN A 31 -10.27 -8.19 -33.40
N GLY A 32 -11.13 -7.27 -32.90
CA GLY A 32 -12.41 -7.59 -32.26
C GLY A 32 -12.27 -8.33 -30.94
N MET A 33 -11.16 -8.15 -30.22
CA MET A 33 -10.85 -8.79 -28.93
C MET A 33 -11.26 -7.87 -27.77
N GLU A 34 -12.55 -7.54 -27.69
CA GLU A 34 -13.07 -6.53 -26.75
C GLU A 34 -12.95 -6.96 -25.28
N GLN A 35 -13.03 -8.25 -25.00
CA GLN A 35 -12.90 -8.76 -23.64
C GLN A 35 -11.46 -8.58 -23.14
N GLU A 36 -10.49 -9.01 -23.91
CA GLU A 36 -9.06 -8.88 -23.62
C GLU A 36 -8.65 -7.42 -23.51
N LYS A 37 -9.18 -6.55 -24.39
CA LYS A 37 -9.00 -5.10 -24.31
C LYS A 37 -9.52 -4.55 -22.98
N GLY A 38 -10.73 -4.96 -22.56
CA GLY A 38 -11.29 -4.57 -21.27
C GLY A 38 -10.45 -5.04 -20.08
N ASP A 39 -9.84 -6.22 -20.16
CA ASP A 39 -8.97 -6.75 -19.10
C ASP A 39 -7.65 -5.95 -19.00
N VAL A 40 -7.04 -5.62 -20.12
CA VAL A 40 -5.84 -4.77 -20.18
C VAL A 40 -6.11 -3.38 -19.60
N ILE A 41 -7.24 -2.77 -19.94
CA ILE A 41 -7.66 -1.47 -19.41
C ILE A 41 -7.84 -1.54 -17.89
N ARG A 42 -8.59 -2.52 -17.39
CA ARG A 42 -8.82 -2.67 -15.94
C ARG A 42 -7.52 -2.85 -15.18
N MET A 43 -6.59 -3.62 -15.73
CA MET A 43 -5.29 -3.82 -15.11
C MET A 43 -4.43 -2.56 -15.10
N ALA A 44 -4.39 -1.82 -16.19
CA ALA A 44 -3.67 -0.55 -16.28
C ALA A 44 -4.19 0.46 -15.25
N ASP A 45 -5.52 0.65 -15.19
CA ASP A 45 -6.17 1.54 -14.22
C ASP A 45 -5.93 1.14 -12.78
N TYR A 46 -5.90 -0.17 -12.53
CA TYR A 46 -5.62 -0.67 -11.19
C TYR A 46 -4.18 -0.40 -10.75
N ILE A 47 -3.20 -0.61 -11.62
CA ILE A 47 -1.79 -0.32 -11.34
C ILE A 47 -1.61 1.17 -11.03
N ASP A 48 -2.18 2.07 -11.85
CA ASP A 48 -2.12 3.51 -11.64
C ASP A 48 -2.80 3.92 -10.32
N SER A 49 -3.95 3.32 -10.01
CA SER A 49 -4.66 3.53 -8.74
C SER A 49 -3.82 3.10 -7.52
N MET A 50 -3.10 1.96 -7.62
CA MET A 50 -2.20 1.51 -6.56
C MET A 50 -1.04 2.48 -6.34
N GLU A 51 -0.35 2.89 -7.40
CA GLU A 51 0.76 3.84 -7.31
C GLU A 51 0.33 5.15 -6.65
N MET A 52 -0.83 5.69 -7.06
CA MET A 52 -1.39 6.92 -6.52
C MET A 52 -1.74 6.77 -5.03
N GLN A 53 -2.43 5.69 -4.64
CA GLN A 53 -2.85 5.48 -3.25
C GLN A 53 -1.65 5.24 -2.33
N LEU A 54 -0.65 4.46 -2.76
CA LEU A 54 0.58 4.27 -2.00
C LEU A 54 1.39 5.57 -1.88
N GLY A 55 1.40 6.41 -2.92
CA GLY A 55 1.98 7.75 -2.88
C GLY A 55 1.31 8.64 -1.85
N THR A 56 -0.03 8.61 -1.76
CA THR A 56 -0.81 9.34 -0.75
C THR A 56 -0.47 8.87 0.66
N VAL A 57 -0.43 7.55 0.90
CA VAL A 57 -0.04 6.98 2.20
C VAL A 57 1.36 7.42 2.62
N LEU A 58 2.33 7.40 1.70
CA LEU A 58 3.69 7.86 1.98
C LEU A 58 3.74 9.35 2.33
N LYS A 59 2.95 10.19 1.65
CA LYS A 59 2.84 11.60 1.94
C LYS A 59 2.27 11.84 3.34
N GLU A 60 1.17 11.18 3.70
CA GLU A 60 0.53 11.29 5.02
C GLU A 60 1.48 10.85 6.15
N LEU A 61 2.17 9.71 5.98
CA LEU A 61 3.19 9.25 6.95
C LEU A 61 4.33 10.26 7.09
N GLY A 62 4.82 10.81 5.97
CA GLY A 62 5.86 11.82 5.94
C GLY A 62 5.44 13.14 6.62
N GLU A 63 4.21 13.59 6.45
CA GLU A 63 3.66 14.78 7.10
C GLU A 63 3.60 14.61 8.62
N VAL A 64 3.07 13.48 9.11
CA VAL A 64 3.03 13.20 10.55
C VAL A 64 4.45 13.08 11.13
N LYS A 65 5.38 12.44 10.42
CA LYS A 65 6.79 12.39 10.83
C LYS A 65 7.42 13.77 11.00
N LYS A 66 7.13 14.71 10.06
CA LYS A 66 7.58 16.12 10.18
C LYS A 66 6.95 16.82 11.37
N GLN A 67 5.64 16.64 11.60
CA GLN A 67 4.94 17.21 12.76
C GLN A 67 5.53 16.71 14.08
N LEU A 68 5.81 15.42 14.17
CA LEU A 68 6.51 14.83 15.33
C LEU A 68 7.91 15.39 15.48
N GLY A 69 8.61 15.67 14.39
CA GLY A 69 9.98 16.22 14.37
C GLY A 69 10.12 17.54 15.11
N VAL A 70 9.12 18.43 15.04
CA VAL A 70 9.15 19.75 15.69
C VAL A 70 8.68 19.73 17.15
N MET A 71 8.18 18.61 17.66
CA MET A 71 7.77 18.48 19.06
C MET A 71 8.98 18.35 19.97
N GLN A 72 8.78 18.66 21.28
CA GLN A 72 9.83 18.51 22.29
C GLN A 72 10.36 17.08 22.34
N GLU A 73 11.68 16.93 22.51
CA GLU A 73 12.33 15.63 22.63
C GLU A 73 11.79 14.82 23.82
N SER A 74 11.40 13.59 23.54
CA SER A 74 10.95 12.63 24.55
C SER A 74 11.14 11.19 24.03
N LYS A 75 11.21 10.22 24.94
CA LYS A 75 11.25 8.80 24.57
C LYS A 75 10.01 8.38 23.76
N ILE A 76 8.85 8.98 24.07
CA ILE A 76 7.59 8.75 23.35
C ILE A 76 7.69 9.25 21.92
N LYS A 77 8.23 10.45 21.70
CA LYS A 77 8.47 11.00 20.36
C LYS A 77 9.39 10.09 19.55
N LEU A 78 10.53 9.68 20.11
CA LEU A 78 11.47 8.78 19.43
C LEU A 78 10.81 7.47 19.03
N PHE A 79 10.00 6.87 19.92
CA PHE A 79 9.26 5.65 19.61
C PHE A 79 8.24 5.87 18.51
N ALA A 80 7.48 6.96 18.54
CA ALA A 80 6.49 7.31 17.53
C ALA A 80 7.14 7.54 16.15
N VAL A 81 8.23 8.33 16.09
CA VAL A 81 8.99 8.59 14.86
C VAL A 81 9.52 7.28 14.26
N ASN A 82 10.14 6.41 15.08
CA ASN A 82 10.65 5.13 14.64
C ASN A 82 9.51 4.22 14.10
N THR A 83 8.34 4.28 14.73
CA THR A 83 7.17 3.51 14.30
C THR A 83 6.67 3.96 12.93
N ILE A 84 6.54 5.29 12.72
CA ILE A 84 6.19 5.88 11.43
C ILE A 84 7.24 5.55 10.37
N GLN A 85 8.52 5.67 10.69
CA GLN A 85 9.61 5.37 9.76
C GLN A 85 9.60 3.90 9.29
N LYS A 86 9.33 2.96 10.18
CA LYS A 86 9.17 1.55 9.82
C LYS A 86 7.95 1.32 8.92
N ALA A 87 6.82 1.98 9.19
CA ALA A 87 5.64 1.92 8.33
C ALA A 87 5.92 2.52 6.94
N GLU A 88 6.57 3.69 6.89
CA GLU A 88 7.00 4.35 5.64
C GLU A 88 7.88 3.43 4.80
N GLN A 89 8.85 2.75 5.42
CA GLN A 89 9.73 1.82 4.72
C GLN A 89 8.98 0.62 4.14
N GLN A 90 8.02 0.08 4.86
CA GLN A 90 7.19 -1.03 4.37
C GLN A 90 6.33 -0.60 3.16
N VAL A 91 5.74 0.60 3.20
CA VAL A 91 4.96 1.14 2.07
C VAL A 91 5.86 1.44 0.87
N LYS A 92 7.10 1.93 1.09
CA LYS A 92 8.09 2.11 0.00
C LYS A 92 8.43 0.79 -0.68
N THR A 93 8.66 -0.27 0.09
CA THR A 93 8.92 -1.62 -0.45
C THR A 93 7.72 -2.11 -1.28
N LEU A 94 6.50 -1.92 -0.77
CA LEU A 94 5.28 -2.27 -1.50
C LEU A 94 5.14 -1.46 -2.80
N ARG A 95 5.40 -0.14 -2.77
CA ARG A 95 5.39 0.70 -3.98
C ARG A 95 6.42 0.24 -5.00
N PHE A 96 7.61 -0.16 -4.56
CA PHE A 96 8.63 -0.73 -5.44
C PHE A 96 8.14 -2.02 -6.13
N GLN A 97 7.50 -2.93 -5.40
CA GLN A 97 6.91 -4.16 -5.96
C GLN A 97 5.82 -3.87 -6.99
N VAL A 98 4.99 -2.85 -6.75
CA VAL A 98 3.99 -2.39 -7.72
C VAL A 98 4.68 -1.83 -8.98
N GLY A 99 5.75 -1.08 -8.83
CA GLY A 99 6.57 -0.59 -9.96
C GLY A 99 7.17 -1.72 -10.79
N GLU A 100 7.68 -2.77 -10.16
CA GLU A 100 8.17 -3.97 -10.87
C GLU A 100 7.05 -4.71 -11.60
N PHE A 101 5.86 -4.80 -10.98
CA PHE A 101 4.68 -5.38 -11.63
C PHE A 101 4.27 -4.57 -12.85
N LYS A 102 4.22 -3.24 -12.74
CA LYS A 102 3.98 -2.32 -13.85
C LYS A 102 4.97 -2.53 -15.00
N ALA A 103 6.27 -2.57 -14.71
CA ALA A 103 7.30 -2.79 -15.72
C ALA A 103 7.13 -4.13 -16.46
N ARG A 104 6.79 -5.20 -15.71
CA ARG A 104 6.50 -6.51 -16.31
C ARG A 104 5.24 -6.45 -17.20
N PHE A 105 4.20 -5.74 -16.77
CA PHE A 105 2.97 -5.57 -17.53
C PHE A 105 3.22 -4.83 -18.86
N VAL A 106 3.97 -3.73 -18.84
CA VAL A 106 4.37 -2.98 -20.05
C VAL A 106 5.18 -3.86 -20.99
N LYS A 107 6.19 -4.57 -20.49
CA LYS A 107 7.01 -5.47 -21.30
C LYS A 107 6.19 -6.58 -21.96
N ARG A 108 5.19 -7.12 -21.28
CA ARG A 108 4.29 -8.11 -21.85
C ARG A 108 3.39 -7.52 -22.96
N ALA A 109 2.94 -6.28 -22.79
CA ALA A 109 2.19 -5.57 -23.84
C ALA A 109 3.05 -5.39 -25.12
N GLU A 110 4.31 -5.02 -24.96
CA GLU A 110 5.27 -4.94 -26.08
C GLU A 110 5.43 -6.30 -26.78
N GLN A 111 5.62 -7.35 -26.01
CA GLN A 111 5.74 -8.72 -26.54
C GLN A 111 4.49 -9.16 -27.31
N ALA A 112 3.30 -8.79 -26.84
CA ALA A 112 2.03 -9.10 -27.51
C ALA A 112 1.94 -8.42 -28.88
N VAL A 113 2.33 -7.15 -28.97
CA VAL A 113 2.37 -6.38 -30.24
C VAL A 113 3.37 -7.00 -31.23
N ILE A 114 4.56 -7.40 -30.75
CA ILE A 114 5.59 -8.04 -31.59
C ILE A 114 5.08 -9.41 -32.09
N ALA A 115 4.54 -10.23 -31.17
CA ALA A 115 4.02 -11.56 -31.52
C ALA A 115 2.91 -11.49 -32.58
N PHE A 116 2.05 -10.47 -32.52
CA PHE A 116 1.04 -10.25 -33.55
C PHE A 116 1.67 -9.94 -34.94
N LYS A 117 2.67 -9.06 -34.97
CA LYS A 117 3.35 -8.70 -36.23
C LYS A 117 4.03 -9.91 -36.88
N GLU A 118 4.55 -10.83 -36.07
CA GLU A 118 5.27 -12.01 -36.57
C GLU A 118 4.35 -13.19 -36.91
N LYS A 119 3.33 -13.43 -36.10
CA LYS A 119 2.54 -14.68 -36.12
C LYS A 119 1.02 -14.49 -36.12
N GLY A 120 0.54 -13.25 -36.15
CA GLY A 120 -0.87 -12.91 -36.26
C GLY A 120 -1.69 -13.05 -34.98
N LYS A 121 -3.03 -13.11 -35.15
CA LYS A 121 -4.02 -13.02 -34.07
C LYS A 121 -3.89 -14.11 -33.01
N GLU A 122 -3.57 -15.34 -33.39
CA GLU A 122 -3.44 -16.47 -32.43
C GLU A 122 -2.27 -16.24 -31.45
N ALA A 123 -1.15 -15.73 -31.96
CA ALA A 123 0.00 -15.42 -31.11
C ALA A 123 -0.29 -14.24 -30.16
N LEU A 124 -1.02 -13.22 -30.63
CA LEU A 124 -1.50 -12.13 -29.79
C LEU A 124 -2.35 -12.68 -28.63
N ALA A 125 -3.35 -13.50 -28.95
CA ALA A 125 -4.23 -14.12 -27.95
C ALA A 125 -3.43 -14.93 -26.93
N CYS A 126 -2.47 -15.73 -27.39
CA CYS A 126 -1.61 -16.54 -26.54
C CYS A 126 -0.77 -15.67 -25.55
N VAL A 127 -0.16 -14.59 -26.04
CA VAL A 127 0.65 -13.69 -25.17
C VAL A 127 -0.23 -12.92 -24.20
N VAL A 128 -1.38 -12.41 -24.62
CA VAL A 128 -2.31 -11.67 -23.75
C VAL A 128 -2.85 -12.59 -22.65
N LYS A 129 -3.26 -13.81 -22.99
CA LYS A 129 -3.66 -14.84 -22.03
C LYS A 129 -2.53 -15.24 -21.09
N GLY A 130 -1.33 -15.42 -21.62
CA GLY A 130 -0.14 -15.78 -20.85
C GLY A 130 0.49 -14.62 -20.07
N MET A 131 -0.18 -13.49 -19.88
CA MET A 131 0.34 -12.38 -19.08
C MET A 131 0.56 -12.74 -17.60
N HIS A 132 0.09 -13.89 -17.14
CA HIS A 132 0.22 -14.40 -15.76
C HIS A 132 -0.04 -13.33 -14.69
N LEU A 133 -1.10 -12.55 -14.93
CA LEU A 133 -1.49 -11.45 -14.05
C LEU A 133 -1.84 -11.95 -12.65
N THR A 134 -2.40 -13.17 -12.58
CA THR A 134 -2.81 -13.84 -11.33
C THR A 134 -1.66 -13.98 -10.35
N GLN A 135 -0.49 -14.47 -10.80
CA GLN A 135 0.68 -14.64 -9.91
C GLN A 135 1.22 -13.29 -9.42
N GLY A 136 1.26 -12.27 -10.30
CA GLY A 136 1.68 -10.92 -9.93
C GLY A 136 0.73 -10.28 -8.91
N LEU A 137 -0.58 -10.42 -9.13
CA LEU A 137 -1.60 -9.97 -8.20
C LEU A 137 -1.54 -10.69 -6.85
N GLN A 138 -1.29 -11.99 -6.85
CA GLN A 138 -1.12 -12.77 -5.61
C GLN A 138 0.08 -12.28 -4.78
N THR A 139 1.21 -11.99 -5.43
CA THR A 139 2.39 -11.44 -4.75
C THR A 139 2.08 -10.09 -4.12
N ILE A 140 1.44 -9.20 -4.87
CA ILE A 140 1.03 -7.87 -4.36
C ILE A 140 0.04 -8.02 -3.22
N GLN A 141 -0.96 -8.87 -3.35
CA GLN A 141 -1.95 -9.16 -2.30
C GLN A 141 -1.29 -9.61 -0.99
N SER A 142 -0.38 -10.57 -1.07
CA SER A 142 0.36 -11.06 0.11
C SER A 142 1.18 -9.95 0.77
N SER A 143 1.79 -9.07 -0.02
CA SER A 143 2.56 -7.93 0.47
C SER A 143 1.65 -6.87 1.12
N LEU A 144 0.50 -6.55 0.52
CA LEU A 144 -0.52 -5.66 1.10
C LEU A 144 -0.99 -6.18 2.46
N HIS A 145 -1.33 -7.47 2.52
CA HIS A 145 -1.74 -8.14 3.76
C HIS A 145 -0.67 -8.06 4.85
N THR A 146 0.57 -8.33 4.52
CA THR A 146 1.71 -8.26 5.45
C THR A 146 1.89 -6.84 6.00
N VAL A 147 1.81 -5.82 5.16
CA VAL A 147 1.92 -4.41 5.58
C VAL A 147 0.76 -4.02 6.49
N MET A 148 -0.47 -4.44 6.17
CA MET A 148 -1.66 -4.20 6.97
C MET A 148 -1.53 -4.80 8.37
N LEU A 149 -1.18 -6.09 8.48
CA LEU A 149 -0.96 -6.76 9.77
C LEU A 149 0.14 -6.09 10.59
N SER A 150 1.21 -5.65 9.94
CA SER A 150 2.30 -4.95 10.62
C SER A 150 1.89 -3.57 11.12
N MET A 151 1.00 -2.85 10.42
CA MET A 151 0.45 -1.58 10.90
C MET A 151 -0.48 -1.78 12.09
N ASP A 152 -1.33 -2.80 12.03
CA ASP A 152 -2.24 -3.18 13.12
C ASP A 152 -1.46 -3.45 14.41
N GLN A 153 -0.44 -4.31 14.36
CA GLN A 153 0.45 -4.57 15.49
C GLN A 153 1.13 -3.32 16.06
N LYS A 154 1.47 -2.34 15.20
CA LYS A 154 2.06 -1.07 15.65
C LYS A 154 1.03 -0.20 16.35
N ILE A 155 -0.21 -0.18 15.86
CA ILE A 155 -1.34 0.54 16.49
C ILE A 155 -1.60 -0.02 17.89
N ASP A 156 -1.65 -1.35 18.03
CA ASP A 156 -1.86 -2.02 19.31
C ASP A 156 -0.74 -1.72 20.30
N ARG A 157 0.53 -1.81 19.87
CA ARG A 157 1.69 -1.48 20.72
C ARG A 157 1.68 -0.04 21.20
N LEU A 158 1.28 0.89 20.33
CA LEU A 158 1.13 2.30 20.70
C LEU A 158 0.01 2.48 21.72
N GLY A 159 -1.10 1.75 21.57
CA GLY A 159 -2.21 1.74 22.52
C GLY A 159 -1.78 1.26 23.90
N SER A 160 -1.16 0.09 23.98
CA SER A 160 -0.64 -0.49 25.25
C SER A 160 0.35 0.44 25.93
N MET A 161 1.31 1.00 25.18
CA MET A 161 2.28 1.96 25.72
C MET A 161 1.60 3.22 26.27
N ALA A 162 0.58 3.71 25.60
CA ALA A 162 -0.15 4.89 26.05
C ALA A 162 -0.93 4.63 27.35
N GLU A 163 -1.49 3.45 27.50
CA GLU A 163 -2.20 3.04 28.72
C GLU A 163 -1.22 2.91 29.90
N GLU A 164 -0.10 2.21 29.70
CA GLU A 164 0.95 2.09 30.73
C GLU A 164 1.47 3.44 31.20
N LEU A 165 1.69 4.38 30.27
CA LEU A 165 2.15 5.72 30.59
C LEU A 165 1.09 6.52 31.35
N HIS A 166 -0.19 6.37 31.02
CA HIS A 166 -1.29 7.00 31.75
C HIS A 166 -1.35 6.51 33.19
N VAL A 167 -1.36 5.20 33.37
CA VAL A 167 -1.37 4.54 34.69
C VAL A 167 -0.16 4.96 35.52
N ALA A 168 1.05 4.94 34.95
CA ALA A 168 2.26 5.38 35.63
C ALA A 168 2.20 6.84 36.08
N LYS A 169 1.67 7.75 35.22
CA LYS A 169 1.47 9.15 35.55
C LYS A 169 0.49 9.35 36.69
N GLU A 170 -0.63 8.61 36.69
CA GLU A 170 -1.62 8.67 37.78
C GLU A 170 -1.07 8.15 39.09
N HIS A 171 -0.30 7.06 39.09
CA HIS A 171 0.40 6.56 40.28
C HIS A 171 1.42 7.55 40.83
N LEU A 172 2.21 8.17 39.96
CA LEU A 172 3.18 9.20 40.37
C LEU A 172 2.47 10.41 41.00
N ARG A 173 1.37 10.85 40.39
CA ARG A 173 0.54 11.94 40.93
C ARG A 173 -0.02 11.59 42.32
N ASN A 174 -0.52 10.37 42.48
CA ASN A 174 -1.05 9.91 43.74
C ASN A 174 0.04 9.81 44.81
N ALA A 175 1.23 9.32 44.46
CA ALA A 175 2.40 9.33 45.39
C ALA A 175 2.78 10.73 45.87
N PHE A 176 2.75 11.75 44.96
CA PHE A 176 3.00 13.14 45.34
C PHE A 176 1.88 13.71 46.23
N LEU A 177 0.61 13.35 46.00
CA LEU A 177 -0.50 13.78 46.86
C LEU A 177 -0.37 13.17 48.26
N GLU A 178 -0.05 11.89 48.38
CA GLU A 178 0.18 11.15 49.63
C GLU A 178 1.37 11.76 50.39
N ALA A 179 2.49 11.99 49.72
CA ALA A 179 3.66 12.66 50.32
C ALA A 179 3.35 14.08 50.81
N GLY A 180 2.42 14.77 50.18
CA GLY A 180 1.92 16.09 50.59
C GLY A 180 0.77 16.08 51.60
N GLY A 181 0.37 14.89 52.15
CA GLY A 181 -0.72 14.74 53.12
C GLY A 181 -2.12 14.98 52.53
N LYS A 182 -2.30 14.85 51.23
CA LYS A 182 -3.56 15.01 50.52
C LYS A 182 -4.16 13.65 50.16
N GLU A 183 -5.49 13.59 50.08
CA GLU A 183 -6.19 12.37 49.68
C GLU A 183 -5.79 11.89 48.26
N VAL A 184 -5.53 10.57 48.15
CA VAL A 184 -5.26 9.89 46.89
C VAL A 184 -6.53 9.85 46.03
N ARG A 185 -6.41 10.18 44.75
CA ARG A 185 -7.53 10.17 43.80
C ARG A 185 -7.67 8.80 43.14
N LYS A 186 -8.90 8.40 42.78
CA LYS A 186 -9.14 7.27 41.93
C LYS A 186 -8.49 7.48 40.57
N LEU A 187 -7.98 6.39 39.96
CA LEU A 187 -7.46 6.39 38.60
C LEU A 187 -8.55 6.90 37.65
N THR A 188 -8.20 7.90 36.86
CA THR A 188 -9.12 8.48 35.85
C THR A 188 -8.96 7.73 34.53
N GLU A 189 -10.04 7.66 33.76
CA GLU A 189 -9.96 7.15 32.39
C GLU A 189 -9.07 8.08 31.52
N ARG A 190 -8.30 7.46 30.65
CA ARG A 190 -7.40 8.20 29.74
C ARG A 190 -8.23 8.93 28.67
N ASN A 191 -7.96 10.20 28.48
CA ASN A 191 -8.40 10.87 27.25
C ASN A 191 -7.51 10.41 26.08
N SER A 192 -8.05 9.50 25.25
CA SER A 192 -7.34 8.85 24.14
C SER A 192 -7.22 9.72 22.88
N GLU A 193 -7.85 10.91 22.85
CA GLU A 193 -7.99 11.71 21.63
C GLU A 193 -6.91 12.79 21.44
N GLN A 194 -5.87 12.79 22.25
CA GLN A 194 -4.84 13.83 22.21
C GLN A 194 -3.40 13.28 22.31
N GLY A 195 -2.45 14.03 21.78
CA GLY A 195 -1.03 13.79 21.93
C GLY A 195 -0.37 12.97 20.81
N ILE A 196 0.94 12.74 21.00
CA ILE A 196 1.83 12.10 20.00
C ILE A 196 1.34 10.70 19.62
N ILE A 197 0.95 9.89 20.60
CA ILE A 197 0.53 8.51 20.38
C ILE A 197 -0.75 8.49 19.55
N PHE A 198 -1.73 9.32 19.90
CA PHE A 198 -2.99 9.41 19.15
C PHE A 198 -2.77 9.83 17.69
N GLN A 199 -1.97 10.86 17.44
CA GLN A 199 -1.65 11.30 16.08
C GLN A 199 -0.96 10.19 15.28
N THR A 200 -0.04 9.45 15.91
CA THR A 200 0.65 8.32 15.29
C THR A 200 -0.30 7.17 14.98
N GLN A 201 -1.16 6.79 15.93
CA GLN A 201 -2.18 5.76 15.71
C GLN A 201 -3.17 6.17 14.60
N LYS A 202 -3.62 7.41 14.60
CA LYS A 202 -4.56 7.93 13.60
C LYS A 202 -4.02 7.79 12.18
N VAL A 203 -2.78 8.22 11.91
CA VAL A 203 -2.21 8.11 10.56
C VAL A 203 -1.94 6.67 10.18
N LEU A 204 -1.50 5.81 11.11
CA LEU A 204 -1.31 4.38 10.85
C LEU A 204 -2.65 3.71 10.51
N PHE A 205 -3.72 4.04 11.23
CA PHE A 205 -5.06 3.52 10.96
C PHE A 205 -5.60 3.96 9.60
N GLN A 206 -5.42 5.23 9.24
CA GLN A 206 -5.79 5.75 7.92
C GLN A 206 -5.01 5.04 6.81
N SER A 207 -3.69 4.89 6.98
CA SER A 207 -2.81 4.17 6.06
C SER A 207 -3.23 2.70 5.91
N MET A 208 -3.50 2.02 7.02
CA MET A 208 -3.97 0.63 7.04
C MET A 208 -5.30 0.50 6.29
N ARG A 209 -6.24 1.42 6.50
CA ARG A 209 -7.53 1.43 5.78
C ARG A 209 -7.35 1.59 4.27
N SER A 210 -6.46 2.48 3.84
CA SER A 210 -6.14 2.66 2.41
C SER A 210 -5.52 1.40 1.81
N ILE A 211 -4.61 0.76 2.52
CA ILE A 211 -3.98 -0.51 2.10
C ILE A 211 -5.01 -1.65 2.05
N HIS A 212 -5.92 -1.73 3.02
CA HIS A 212 -7.00 -2.72 3.01
C HIS A 212 -7.94 -2.55 1.80
N GLN A 213 -8.26 -1.32 1.41
CA GLN A 213 -9.04 -1.06 0.21
C GLN A 213 -8.31 -1.55 -1.06
N LEU A 214 -6.97 -1.38 -1.12
CA LEU A 214 -6.16 -1.94 -2.20
C LEU A 214 -6.18 -3.47 -2.20
N GLU A 215 -6.04 -4.10 -1.03
CA GLU A 215 -6.09 -5.55 -0.88
C GLU A 215 -7.42 -6.12 -1.40
N GLN A 216 -8.55 -5.51 -1.03
CA GLN A 216 -9.87 -5.93 -1.51
C GLN A 216 -10.03 -5.78 -3.03
N LYS A 217 -9.50 -4.70 -3.61
CA LYS A 217 -9.50 -4.52 -5.07
C LYS A 217 -8.62 -5.56 -5.77
N THR A 218 -7.45 -5.85 -5.20
CA THR A 218 -6.53 -6.89 -5.72
C THR A 218 -7.20 -8.25 -5.76
N GLU A 219 -7.87 -8.63 -4.66
CA GLU A 219 -8.58 -9.91 -4.57
C GLU A 219 -9.68 -10.03 -5.62
N ARG A 220 -10.46 -8.98 -5.84
CA ARG A 220 -11.51 -8.97 -6.87
C ARG A 220 -10.95 -9.15 -8.28
N LEU A 221 -9.84 -8.46 -8.60
CA LEU A 221 -9.20 -8.59 -9.90
C LEU A 221 -8.57 -9.96 -10.10
N LYS A 222 -7.96 -10.52 -9.07
CA LYS A 222 -7.41 -11.87 -9.07
C LYS A 222 -8.50 -12.91 -9.35
N GLN A 223 -9.63 -12.83 -8.63
CA GLN A 223 -10.78 -13.73 -8.85
C GLN A 223 -11.38 -13.60 -10.26
N GLN A 224 -11.35 -12.40 -10.84
CA GLN A 224 -11.78 -12.21 -12.23
C GLN A 224 -10.81 -12.89 -13.21
N ALA A 225 -9.50 -12.72 -13.00
CA ALA A 225 -8.48 -13.36 -13.82
C ALA A 225 -8.55 -14.90 -13.73
N GLU A 226 -8.70 -15.47 -12.54
CA GLU A 226 -8.86 -16.90 -12.30
C GLU A 226 -10.11 -17.48 -13.00
N LYS A 227 -11.23 -16.74 -12.97
CA LYS A 227 -12.46 -17.17 -13.66
C LYS A 227 -12.29 -17.20 -15.19
N LEU A 228 -11.50 -16.29 -15.75
CA LEU A 228 -11.20 -16.28 -17.17
C LEU A 228 -10.33 -17.47 -17.56
N GLU A 229 -9.26 -17.74 -16.81
CA GLU A 229 -8.39 -18.91 -17.00
C GLU A 229 -9.18 -20.25 -16.89
N ALA A 230 -10.10 -20.35 -15.92
CA ALA A 230 -10.91 -21.55 -15.71
C ALA A 230 -11.98 -21.81 -16.79
N ARG A 231 -12.49 -20.78 -17.46
CA ARG A 231 -13.47 -20.93 -18.57
C ARG A 231 -12.81 -21.45 -19.85
N GLU A 232 -11.56 -21.07 -20.07
CA GLU A 232 -10.81 -21.44 -21.26
C GLU A 232 -10.25 -22.87 -21.20
N GLY A 233 -9.96 -23.40 -20.02
CA GLY A 233 -9.54 -24.80 -19.84
C GLY A 233 -10.64 -25.84 -20.08
N LYS A 234 -11.87 -25.40 -20.40
CA LYS A 234 -13.05 -26.27 -20.70
C LYS A 234 -13.46 -26.24 -22.17
N GLN A 235 -12.78 -25.49 -23.02
CA GLN A 235 -12.93 -25.51 -24.49
C GLN A 235 -11.73 -26.22 -25.13
#